data_0a022a40be25ebbdcf938c5f543c8514
#
_entry.id   0a022a40be25ebbdcf938c5f543c8514
#
_cell.length_a   1.000
_cell.length_b   1.000
_cell.length_c   1.000
_cell.angle_alpha   90.00
_cell.angle_beta   90.00
_cell.angle_gamma   90.00
#
_symmetry.space_group_name_H-M   'P 1'
#
loop_
_entity.id
_entity.type
_entity.pdbx_description
1 polymer ?
#
loop_
_entity_poly.entity_id
_entity_poly.type
_entity_poly.pdbx_seq_one_letter_code
_entity_poly.pdbx_strand_id
1 'polypeptide(L)'
;MFEGIPTYPDASRFWEVIDKHDVNIFYTAPTAIRALMAFGDEPLKSSSRESLKVLGTVGEPINPEAWEWYYEKVGNRKCPIVDTWWQTETGSILISGLAGFSDQKPGSACKPFFGVSPVLLDENGNEIKGPGGGQFAIKKSWPSQSRTVCGV
;
A
#
# COMPACT_ATOMS: atom_id res chain seq x y z
N MET A 1 -16.27 4.33 -0.02
CA MET A 1 -15.67 3.40 -0.98
C MET A 1 -16.14 3.78 -2.36
N PHE A 2 -15.24 3.84 -3.32
CA PHE A 2 -15.54 4.20 -4.70
C PHE A 2 -15.29 3.00 -5.60
N GLU A 3 -16.25 2.67 -6.45
CA GLU A 3 -16.16 1.62 -7.45
C GLU A 3 -16.22 2.25 -8.84
N GLY A 4 -15.21 2.01 -9.64
CA GLY A 4 -15.14 2.58 -10.99
C GLY A 4 -13.81 2.28 -11.68
N ILE A 5 -13.82 2.41 -13.00
CA ILE A 5 -12.63 2.24 -13.83
C ILE A 5 -11.75 3.50 -13.69
N PRO A 6 -10.45 3.36 -13.36
CA PRO A 6 -9.54 4.50 -13.13
C PRO A 6 -9.46 5.49 -14.31
N THR A 7 -9.64 4.98 -15.52
CA THR A 7 -9.46 5.71 -16.78
C THR A 7 -10.78 5.98 -17.53
N TYR A 8 -11.92 5.85 -16.88
CA TYR A 8 -13.22 6.15 -17.50
C TYR A 8 -13.96 7.26 -16.74
N PRO A 9 -14.47 8.30 -17.42
CA PRO A 9 -14.38 8.55 -18.88
C PRO A 9 -12.99 8.92 -19.38
N ASP A 10 -12.09 9.33 -18.48
CA ASP A 10 -10.69 9.65 -18.74
C ASP A 10 -9.82 9.46 -17.48
N ALA A 11 -8.52 9.72 -17.60
CA ALA A 11 -7.55 9.48 -16.53
C ALA A 11 -7.61 10.50 -15.36
N SER A 12 -8.47 11.54 -15.43
CA SER A 12 -8.70 12.48 -14.32
C SER A 12 -9.68 11.94 -13.28
N ARG A 13 -10.38 10.86 -13.60
CA ARG A 13 -11.52 10.33 -12.83
C ARG A 13 -11.29 10.23 -11.33
N PHE A 14 -10.18 9.67 -10.89
CA PHE A 14 -9.89 9.52 -9.45
C PHE A 14 -9.66 10.87 -8.78
N TRP A 15 -8.99 11.76 -9.47
CA TRP A 15 -8.65 13.09 -8.96
C TRP A 15 -9.89 13.96 -8.78
N GLU A 16 -10.80 13.91 -9.74
CA GLU A 16 -12.10 14.59 -9.65
C GLU A 16 -12.98 14.04 -8.51
N VAL A 17 -12.95 12.71 -8.30
CA VAL A 17 -13.68 12.10 -7.17
C VAL A 17 -13.09 12.56 -5.83
N ILE A 18 -11.76 12.67 -5.75
CA ILE A 18 -11.10 13.17 -4.54
C ILE A 18 -11.56 14.58 -4.20
N ASP A 19 -11.53 15.49 -5.14
CA ASP A 19 -11.96 16.88 -4.91
C ASP A 19 -13.47 16.99 -4.67
N LYS A 20 -14.27 16.27 -5.46
CA LYS A 20 -15.74 16.30 -5.33
C LYS A 20 -16.24 15.85 -3.95
N HIS A 21 -15.54 14.92 -3.32
CA HIS A 21 -15.98 14.28 -2.07
C HIS A 21 -15.07 14.58 -0.88
N ASP A 22 -14.12 15.54 -1.02
CA ASP A 22 -13.15 15.90 0.02
C ASP A 22 -12.45 14.66 0.62
N VAL A 23 -11.98 13.75 -0.24
CA VAL A 23 -11.38 12.48 0.17
C VAL A 23 -10.07 12.74 0.92
N ASN A 24 -9.96 12.24 2.13
CA ASN A 24 -8.75 12.40 2.96
C ASN A 24 -7.76 11.26 2.82
N ILE A 25 -8.23 10.06 2.49
CA ILE A 25 -7.39 8.85 2.35
C ILE A 25 -7.67 8.23 0.98
N PHE A 26 -6.64 8.13 0.16
CA PHE A 26 -6.73 7.45 -1.13
C PHE A 26 -5.91 6.16 -1.09
N TYR A 27 -6.60 5.02 -1.16
CA TYR A 27 -6.03 3.68 -1.02
C TYR A 27 -6.38 2.84 -2.25
N THR A 28 -5.38 2.39 -2.99
CA THR A 28 -5.57 1.72 -4.27
C THR A 28 -4.44 0.72 -4.58
N ALA A 29 -4.55 0.00 -5.68
CA ALA A 29 -3.52 -0.95 -6.12
C ALA A 29 -2.40 -0.25 -6.91
N PRO A 30 -1.13 -0.69 -6.77
CA PRO A 30 -0.01 -0.22 -7.57
C PRO A 30 -0.23 -0.33 -9.09
N THR A 31 -0.94 -1.34 -9.55
CA THR A 31 -1.33 -1.48 -10.96
C THR A 31 -2.17 -0.29 -11.45
N ALA A 32 -3.12 0.19 -10.64
CA ALA A 32 -3.91 1.38 -10.98
C ALA A 32 -3.03 2.63 -11.01
N ILE A 33 -2.09 2.77 -10.07
CA ILE A 33 -1.13 3.88 -10.02
C ILE A 33 -0.26 3.89 -11.28
N ARG A 34 0.33 2.76 -11.66
CA ARG A 34 1.14 2.64 -12.88
C ARG A 34 0.34 2.93 -14.15
N ALA A 35 -0.91 2.48 -14.22
CA ALA A 35 -1.78 2.78 -15.34
C ALA A 35 -2.05 4.28 -15.48
N LEU A 36 -2.30 4.97 -14.36
CA LEU A 36 -2.51 6.43 -14.35
C LEU A 36 -1.23 7.20 -14.64
N MET A 37 -0.09 6.75 -14.11
CA MET A 37 1.23 7.34 -14.37
C MET A 37 1.58 7.34 -15.87
N ALA A 38 1.14 6.33 -16.63
CA ALA A 38 1.36 6.25 -18.06
C ALA A 38 0.69 7.37 -18.88
N PHE A 39 -0.32 8.04 -18.31
CA PHE A 39 -0.96 9.22 -18.92
C PHE A 39 -0.21 10.54 -18.61
N GLY A 40 0.89 10.47 -17.84
CA GLY A 40 1.63 11.65 -17.41
C GLY A 40 0.89 12.49 -16.37
N ASP A 41 1.35 13.75 -16.23
CA ASP A 41 0.85 14.66 -15.18
C ASP A 41 -0.36 15.49 -15.60
N GLU A 42 -0.75 15.49 -16.88
CA GLU A 42 -1.86 16.32 -17.40
C GLU A 42 -3.20 16.02 -16.70
N PRO A 43 -3.60 14.75 -16.48
CA PRO A 43 -4.86 14.45 -15.78
C PRO A 43 -4.92 14.96 -14.33
N LEU A 44 -3.76 15.18 -13.70
CA LEU A 44 -3.70 15.71 -12.34
C LEU A 44 -4.01 17.21 -12.24
N LYS A 45 -3.89 17.94 -13.35
CA LYS A 45 -4.07 19.41 -13.36
C LYS A 45 -5.52 19.85 -13.17
N SER A 46 -6.47 18.97 -13.42
CA SER A 46 -7.91 19.25 -13.23
C SER A 46 -8.34 19.25 -11.76
N SER A 47 -7.46 18.86 -10.83
CA SER A 47 -7.79 18.62 -9.44
C SER A 47 -6.71 19.18 -8.51
N SER A 48 -7.14 19.76 -7.40
CA SER A 48 -6.23 20.28 -6.36
C SER A 48 -5.72 19.18 -5.43
N ARG A 49 -6.57 18.20 -5.13
CA ARG A 49 -6.35 17.12 -4.16
C ARG A 49 -5.92 17.61 -2.77
N GLU A 50 -6.29 18.84 -2.42
CA GLU A 50 -5.90 19.47 -1.14
C GLU A 50 -6.46 18.76 0.09
N SER A 51 -7.58 18.06 -0.06
CA SER A 51 -8.20 17.28 1.00
C SER A 51 -7.41 16.03 1.39
N LEU A 52 -6.50 15.53 0.52
CA LEU A 52 -5.70 14.33 0.80
C LEU A 52 -4.75 14.53 1.97
N LYS A 53 -4.75 13.55 2.87
CA LYS A 53 -3.86 13.47 4.05
C LYS A 53 -2.97 12.24 4.04
N VAL A 54 -3.46 11.13 3.47
CA VAL A 54 -2.76 9.85 3.43
C VAL A 54 -3.01 9.19 2.09
N LEU A 55 -1.96 8.64 1.51
CA LEU A 55 -2.00 7.73 0.38
C LEU A 55 -1.74 6.31 0.85
N GLY A 56 -2.29 5.32 0.18
CA GLY A 56 -2.02 3.92 0.54
C GLY A 56 -2.00 3.01 -0.68
N THR A 57 -1.31 1.89 -0.52
CA THR A 57 -1.17 0.86 -1.55
C THR A 57 -1.43 -0.54 -1.00
N VAL A 58 -1.98 -1.40 -1.84
CA VAL A 58 -2.38 -2.76 -1.47
C VAL A 58 -2.43 -3.70 -2.67
N GLY A 59 -2.24 -4.98 -2.40
CA GLY A 59 -2.50 -6.09 -3.32
C GLY A 59 -1.28 -6.60 -4.08
N GLU A 60 -0.26 -5.76 -4.23
CA GLU A 60 1.02 -6.11 -4.84
C GLU A 60 2.12 -5.15 -4.38
N PRO A 61 3.41 -5.50 -4.51
CA PRO A 61 4.50 -4.57 -4.22
C PRO A 61 4.45 -3.36 -5.16
N ILE A 62 4.61 -2.17 -4.59
CA ILE A 62 4.80 -0.96 -5.38
C ILE A 62 6.29 -0.76 -5.67
N ASN A 63 6.65 -0.60 -6.95
CA ASN A 63 8.02 -0.28 -7.32
C ASN A 63 8.38 1.17 -6.92
N PRO A 64 9.67 1.46 -6.64
CA PRO A 64 10.11 2.78 -6.18
C PRO A 64 9.68 3.93 -7.08
N GLU A 65 9.77 3.78 -8.40
CA GLU A 65 9.38 4.82 -9.37
C GLU A 65 7.89 5.20 -9.25
N ALA A 66 7.00 4.22 -9.18
CA ALA A 66 5.56 4.47 -9.00
C ALA A 66 5.26 5.04 -7.61
N TRP A 67 6.01 4.62 -6.58
CA TRP A 67 5.90 5.16 -5.23
C TRP A 67 6.30 6.65 -5.21
N GLU A 68 7.41 7.01 -5.85
CA GLU A 68 7.90 8.39 -5.93
C GLU A 68 6.92 9.29 -6.70
N TRP A 69 6.42 8.82 -7.85
CA TRP A 69 5.40 9.55 -8.60
C TRP A 69 4.13 9.77 -7.78
N TYR A 70 3.68 8.73 -7.07
CA TYR A 70 2.51 8.78 -6.22
C TYR A 70 2.68 9.80 -5.08
N TYR A 71 3.83 9.79 -4.43
CA TYR A 71 4.19 10.75 -3.40
C TYR A 71 4.29 12.18 -3.91
N GLU A 72 5.05 12.38 -4.99
CA GLU A 72 5.35 13.71 -5.51
C GLU A 72 4.17 14.36 -6.22
N LYS A 73 3.51 13.61 -7.11
CA LYS A 73 2.51 14.15 -8.03
C LYS A 73 1.09 14.06 -7.46
N VAL A 74 0.71 12.93 -6.90
CA VAL A 74 -0.62 12.76 -6.33
C VAL A 74 -0.70 13.37 -4.94
N GLY A 75 0.26 13.07 -4.09
CA GLY A 75 0.32 13.54 -2.70
C GLY A 75 0.92 14.92 -2.49
N ASN A 76 1.37 15.61 -3.56
CA ASN A 76 2.00 16.92 -3.50
C ASN A 76 3.16 17.00 -2.47
N ARG A 77 3.90 15.89 -2.27
CA ARG A 77 4.97 15.72 -1.26
C ARG A 77 4.53 15.98 0.19
N LYS A 78 3.24 15.96 0.46
CA LYS A 78 2.65 16.19 1.79
C LYS A 78 2.05 14.96 2.41
N CYS A 79 1.54 14.04 1.56
CA CYS A 79 0.82 12.86 2.03
C CYS A 79 1.80 11.70 2.23
N PRO A 80 1.91 11.13 3.43
CA PRO A 80 2.63 9.88 3.62
C PRO A 80 1.97 8.75 2.81
N ILE A 81 2.81 7.82 2.31
CA ILE A 81 2.32 6.62 1.64
C ILE A 81 2.41 5.44 2.61
N VAL A 82 1.28 4.84 2.90
CA VAL A 82 1.17 3.61 3.69
C VAL A 82 1.05 2.44 2.73
N ASP A 83 2.17 1.78 2.49
CA ASP A 83 2.18 0.51 1.74
C ASP A 83 1.85 -0.63 2.70
N THR A 84 0.90 -1.47 2.32
CA THR A 84 0.36 -2.52 3.19
C THR A 84 0.58 -3.90 2.58
N TRP A 85 1.06 -4.84 3.40
CA TRP A 85 1.17 -6.23 3.00
C TRP A 85 0.23 -7.12 3.81
N TRP A 86 -0.54 -7.90 3.10
CA TRP A 86 -1.42 -8.93 3.65
C TRP A 86 -1.78 -9.94 2.56
N GLN A 87 -2.39 -11.03 2.96
CA GLN A 87 -2.94 -12.05 2.08
C GLN A 87 -4.34 -12.43 2.55
N THR A 88 -5.13 -13.06 1.69
CA THR A 88 -6.45 -13.58 2.07
C THR A 88 -6.35 -14.48 3.29
N GLU A 89 -5.31 -15.31 3.34
CA GLU A 89 -5.03 -16.26 4.42
C GLU A 89 -4.62 -15.59 5.73
N THR A 90 -4.16 -14.36 5.69
CA THR A 90 -3.77 -13.62 6.90
C THR A 90 -4.94 -12.92 7.58
N GLY A 91 -6.05 -12.72 6.86
CA GLY A 91 -7.27 -12.10 7.37
C GLY A 91 -7.20 -10.59 7.63
N SER A 92 -6.01 -10.03 7.72
CA SER A 92 -5.75 -8.59 7.84
C SER A 92 -4.31 -8.22 7.46
N ILE A 93 -4.01 -6.93 7.54
CA ILE A 93 -2.68 -6.38 7.28
C ILE A 93 -1.70 -6.89 8.35
N LEU A 94 -0.58 -7.45 7.92
CA LEU A 94 0.50 -7.94 8.79
C LEU A 94 1.74 -7.05 8.80
N ILE A 95 1.99 -6.33 7.68
CA ILE A 95 3.11 -5.39 7.59
C ILE A 95 2.58 -4.07 7.05
N SER A 96 2.86 -2.99 7.75
CA SER A 96 2.44 -1.64 7.37
C SER A 96 3.21 -0.59 8.15
N GLY A 97 3.62 0.47 7.48
CA GLY A 97 4.00 1.69 8.16
C GLY A 97 2.80 2.38 8.81
N LEU A 98 3.07 3.24 9.78
CA LEU A 98 2.07 4.12 10.39
C LEU A 98 2.28 5.53 9.89
N ALA A 99 1.26 6.12 9.30
CA ALA A 99 1.30 7.49 8.78
C ALA A 99 1.71 8.49 9.88
N GLY A 100 2.72 9.31 9.60
CA GLY A 100 3.23 10.32 10.55
C GLY A 100 4.10 9.78 11.69
N PHE A 101 4.32 8.47 11.76
CA PHE A 101 5.14 7.83 12.81
C PHE A 101 6.30 7.00 12.27
N SER A 102 6.04 6.20 11.24
CA SER A 102 7.06 5.33 10.66
C SER A 102 7.84 6.03 9.55
N ASP A 103 9.14 5.83 9.51
CA ASP A 103 9.93 6.16 8.33
C ASP A 103 9.42 5.34 7.14
N GLN A 104 9.26 6.00 6.02
CA GLN A 104 8.78 5.39 4.80
C GLN A 104 9.92 5.15 3.84
N LYS A 105 9.83 4.03 3.11
CA LYS A 105 10.82 3.65 2.13
C LYS A 105 10.11 3.19 0.85
N PRO A 106 10.42 3.78 -0.30
CA PRO A 106 9.89 3.32 -1.58
C PRO A 106 10.09 1.81 -1.77
N GLY A 107 9.02 1.12 -2.14
CA GLY A 107 9.04 -0.33 -2.36
C GLY A 107 9.05 -1.20 -1.10
N SER A 108 8.68 -0.64 0.07
CA SER A 108 8.66 -1.39 1.32
C SER A 108 7.40 -1.11 2.13
N ALA A 109 6.75 -2.16 2.62
CA ALA A 109 5.67 -2.05 3.61
C ALA A 109 6.16 -1.72 5.03
N CYS A 110 7.47 -1.61 5.23
CA CYS A 110 8.20 -1.10 6.39
C CYS A 110 8.22 -2.00 7.62
N LYS A 111 7.19 -2.00 8.45
CA LYS A 111 7.22 -2.56 9.81
C LYS A 111 6.15 -3.62 10.03
N PRO A 112 6.42 -4.62 10.88
CA PRO A 112 5.37 -5.52 11.36
C PRO A 112 4.26 -4.76 12.05
N PHE A 113 3.01 -5.14 11.79
CA PHE A 113 1.87 -4.58 12.48
C PHE A 113 1.77 -5.13 13.91
N PHE A 114 0.96 -4.50 14.75
CA PHE A 114 0.83 -4.86 16.15
C PHE A 114 0.40 -6.33 16.34
N GLY A 115 1.12 -7.05 17.20
CA GLY A 115 0.87 -8.46 17.49
C GLY A 115 1.48 -9.45 16.49
N VAL A 116 2.09 -8.96 15.40
CA VAL A 116 2.74 -9.80 14.38
C VAL A 116 4.23 -9.96 14.70
N SER A 117 4.73 -11.20 14.65
CA SER A 117 6.13 -11.53 14.91
C SER A 117 6.75 -12.22 13.70
N PRO A 118 7.17 -11.47 12.66
CA PRO A 118 7.78 -12.04 11.48
C PRO A 118 9.22 -12.47 11.71
N VAL A 119 9.70 -13.36 10.86
CA VAL A 119 11.08 -13.83 10.81
C VAL A 119 11.44 -14.17 9.37
N LEU A 120 12.72 -14.03 9.04
CA LEU A 120 13.29 -14.58 7.80
C LEU A 120 14.03 -15.88 8.14
N LEU A 121 13.78 -16.91 7.36
CA LEU A 121 14.42 -18.21 7.49
C LEU A 121 15.33 -18.48 6.29
N ASP A 122 16.48 -19.11 6.55
CA ASP A 122 17.36 -19.63 5.54
C ASP A 122 16.79 -20.93 4.91
N GLU A 123 17.52 -21.52 3.96
CA GLU A 123 17.14 -22.75 3.28
C GLU A 123 17.06 -23.98 4.23
N ASN A 124 17.70 -23.90 5.39
CA ASN A 124 17.71 -24.95 6.40
C ASN A 124 16.67 -24.71 7.51
N GLY A 125 15.87 -23.61 7.40
CA GLY A 125 14.87 -23.24 8.39
C GLY A 125 15.43 -22.49 9.61
N ASN A 126 16.68 -22.04 9.59
CA ASN A 126 17.26 -21.26 10.69
C ASN A 126 16.89 -19.77 10.53
N GLU A 127 16.70 -19.11 11.65
CA GLU A 127 16.41 -17.68 11.68
C GLU A 127 17.61 -16.85 11.24
N ILE A 128 17.43 -16.01 10.22
CA ILE A 128 18.42 -15.05 9.77
C ILE A 128 18.40 -13.85 10.71
N LYS A 129 19.55 -13.57 11.33
CA LYS A 129 19.73 -12.41 12.20
C LYS A 129 20.33 -11.23 11.44
N GLY A 130 19.67 -10.07 11.50
CA GLY A 130 20.11 -8.85 10.82
C GLY A 130 19.60 -8.74 9.38
N PRO A 131 20.14 -7.78 8.59
CA PRO A 131 19.73 -7.58 7.20
C PRO A 131 20.04 -8.81 6.33
N GLY A 132 19.05 -9.23 5.54
CA GLY A 132 19.19 -10.39 4.66
C GLY A 132 17.93 -10.68 3.87
N GLY A 133 18.01 -11.68 2.99
CA GLY A 133 16.87 -12.24 2.26
C GLY A 133 16.63 -13.68 2.67
N GLY A 134 15.40 -14.12 2.70
CA GLY A 134 15.03 -15.49 3.07
C GLY A 134 13.55 -15.73 2.95
N GLN A 135 13.10 -16.90 3.41
CA GLN A 135 11.70 -17.23 3.47
C GLN A 135 11.03 -16.45 4.59
N PHE A 136 9.97 -15.72 4.25
CA PHE A 136 9.18 -14.98 5.23
C PHE A 136 8.28 -15.94 6.01
N ALA A 137 8.38 -15.93 7.33
CA ALA A 137 7.55 -16.72 8.23
C ALA A 137 7.05 -15.88 9.40
N ILE A 138 6.00 -16.35 10.07
CA ILE A 138 5.42 -15.71 11.26
C ILE A 138 5.54 -16.69 12.42
N LYS A 139 6.23 -16.28 13.49
CA LYS A 139 6.60 -17.16 14.61
C LYS A 139 5.44 -17.69 15.43
N LYS A 140 4.34 -16.97 15.48
CA LYS A 140 3.18 -17.30 16.32
C LYS A 140 1.89 -16.75 15.71
N SER A 141 0.78 -17.29 16.13
CA SER A 141 -0.55 -16.83 15.75
C SER A 141 -0.69 -15.32 15.95
N TRP A 142 -1.45 -14.69 15.10
CA TRP A 142 -1.77 -13.27 15.13
C TRP A 142 -3.29 -13.07 15.22
N PRO A 143 -3.76 -11.87 15.59
CA PRO A 143 -5.19 -11.64 15.92
C PRO A 143 -6.19 -11.99 14.81
N SER A 144 -5.79 -11.84 13.54
CA SER A 144 -6.67 -12.07 12.38
C SER A 144 -6.45 -13.42 11.69
N GLN A 145 -5.63 -14.29 12.23
CA GLN A 145 -5.42 -15.62 11.67
C GLN A 145 -6.74 -16.40 11.66
N SER A 146 -7.07 -17.00 10.52
CA SER A 146 -8.25 -17.88 10.41
C SER A 146 -8.05 -19.12 11.28
N ARG A 147 -9.13 -19.56 11.94
CA ARG A 147 -9.10 -20.78 12.77
C ARG A 147 -9.15 -22.03 11.90
N THR A 148 -9.84 -21.96 10.80
CA THR A 148 -10.06 -23.06 9.86
C THR A 148 -10.50 -22.53 8.52
N VAL A 149 -10.44 -23.36 7.50
CA VAL A 149 -10.99 -23.11 6.16
C VAL A 149 -12.35 -23.80 6.08
N CYS A 150 -13.38 -23.10 5.61
CA CYS A 150 -14.72 -23.65 5.49
C CYS A 150 -14.71 -24.86 4.50
N GLY A 151 -15.28 -25.98 4.92
CA GLY A 151 -15.39 -27.17 4.09
C GLY A 151 -14.19 -28.13 4.13
N VAL A 152 -13.23 -27.94 5.03
CA VAL A 152 -12.13 -28.88 5.30
C VAL A 152 -12.28 -29.52 6.65
#